data_00e77efa9bba53e0397bdb80c5856117
#
_entry.id   00e77efa9bba53e0397bdb80c5856117
#
_cell.length_a   1.000
_cell.length_b   1.000
_cell.length_c   1.000
_cell.angle_alpha   90.00
_cell.angle_beta   90.00
_cell.angle_gamma   90.00
#
_symmetry.space_group_name_H-M   'P 1'
#
loop_
_entity.id
_entity.type
_entity.pdbx_description
1 polymer ?
#
loop_
_entity_poly.entity_id
_entity_poly.type
_entity_poly.pdbx_seq_one_letter_code
_entity_poly.pdbx_strand_id
1 'polypeptide(L)'
;MKKRLLITCLMSLIVIGVWAEKNEDEPIINMTCTAGKISFKLYATEETVFQVDFGEGAIEQTVKTTGTAVNGSASGTSVNVYGDANKLKKIEISSNKLLKVLDFSKCLALTELSCSSCQGVTEIILPSSTENQLTKINCRYLNLASFDASKCTKLKTLALSNADATLETLILPENTDILNDLTLQQCGLTTLDISKYTNLTNLDCTYNFLTSIQTPSSDKNLSVDCSYNYMIMPNFPEGENITLYYMDQREKVSQYTLNESYTTNDIIDLSEFYVSKKGIRGSYFTDGVYPTF
;
A
#
# COMPACT_ATOMS: atom_id res chain seq x y z
N MET A 1 26.99 6.66 -43.66
CA MET A 1 26.26 5.64 -44.50
C MET A 1 26.49 4.28 -43.86
N LYS A 2 25.57 3.80 -43.06
CA LYS A 2 25.61 2.45 -42.47
C LYS A 2 24.85 1.50 -43.38
N LYS A 3 25.53 0.48 -43.88
CA LYS A 3 24.98 -0.52 -44.78
C LYS A 3 24.04 -1.44 -44.00
N ARG A 4 22.75 -1.49 -44.36
CA ARG A 4 21.82 -2.53 -43.95
C ARG A 4 22.15 -3.80 -44.70
N LEU A 5 22.50 -4.87 -44.02
CA LEU A 5 22.63 -6.21 -44.60
C LEU A 5 21.29 -6.91 -44.47
N LEU A 6 20.64 -7.15 -45.62
CA LEU A 6 19.43 -7.93 -45.71
C LEU A 6 19.87 -9.40 -45.85
N ILE A 7 19.59 -10.22 -44.82
CA ILE A 7 19.81 -11.66 -44.91
C ILE A 7 18.43 -12.32 -45.07
N THR A 8 18.13 -12.73 -46.29
CA THR A 8 17.08 -13.70 -46.62
C THR A 8 17.59 -15.09 -46.30
N CYS A 9 17.07 -15.79 -45.33
CA CYS A 9 17.41 -17.19 -45.09
C CYS A 9 16.20 -18.09 -45.24
N LEU A 10 16.38 -19.12 -46.03
CA LEU A 10 15.42 -20.19 -46.38
C LEU A 10 15.18 -21.09 -45.14
N MET A 11 13.98 -21.68 -45.11
CA MET A 11 13.45 -22.59 -44.09
C MET A 11 14.37 -23.77 -43.79
N SER A 12 14.67 -23.95 -42.50
CA SER A 12 14.78 -25.26 -41.82
C SER A 12 14.42 -25.06 -40.37
N LEU A 13 13.50 -25.90 -39.86
CA LEU A 13 13.04 -25.92 -38.48
C LEU A 13 14.22 -26.19 -37.51
N ILE A 14 14.76 -25.14 -36.94
CA ILE A 14 15.52 -25.20 -35.67
C ILE A 14 14.87 -24.12 -34.82
N VAL A 15 14.30 -24.51 -33.69
CA VAL A 15 13.88 -23.60 -32.65
C VAL A 15 15.15 -23.01 -32.04
N ILE A 16 15.71 -22.03 -32.73
CA ILE A 16 16.74 -21.16 -32.15
C ILE A 16 15.93 -20.04 -31.49
N GLY A 17 15.92 -20.03 -30.17
CA GLY A 17 15.45 -18.86 -29.45
C GLY A 17 16.16 -17.63 -30.03
N VAL A 18 15.40 -16.76 -30.68
CA VAL A 18 15.93 -15.47 -31.14
C VAL A 18 16.23 -14.69 -29.87
N TRP A 19 17.50 -14.63 -29.51
CA TRP A 19 17.98 -13.70 -28.51
C TRP A 19 17.75 -12.30 -29.09
N ALA A 20 16.74 -11.62 -28.61
CA ALA A 20 16.55 -10.21 -28.92
C ALA A 20 17.80 -9.46 -28.45
N GLU A 21 18.37 -8.62 -29.31
CA GLU A 21 19.44 -7.71 -28.88
C GLU A 21 18.93 -6.96 -27.64
N LYS A 22 19.74 -6.96 -26.57
CA LYS A 22 19.44 -6.22 -25.36
C LYS A 22 19.21 -4.77 -25.76
N ASN A 23 17.98 -4.28 -25.61
CA ASN A 23 17.71 -2.88 -25.82
C ASN A 23 18.63 -2.10 -24.89
N GLU A 24 19.41 -1.17 -25.43
CA GLU A 24 20.27 -0.27 -24.63
C GLU A 24 19.43 0.72 -23.79
N ASP A 25 18.10 0.65 -23.91
CA ASP A 25 17.16 1.47 -23.14
C ASP A 25 17.14 1.02 -21.69
N GLU A 26 17.06 1.99 -20.81
CA GLU A 26 16.89 1.71 -19.39
C GLU A 26 15.53 1.04 -19.11
N PRO A 27 15.45 0.08 -18.19
CA PRO A 27 14.18 -0.57 -17.87
C PRO A 27 13.16 0.44 -17.36
N ILE A 28 11.90 0.22 -17.72
CA ILE A 28 10.76 0.98 -17.19
C ILE A 28 10.32 0.47 -15.82
N ILE A 29 10.58 -0.82 -15.53
CA ILE A 29 10.44 -1.42 -14.21
C ILE A 29 11.72 -2.17 -13.89
N ASN A 30 12.24 -1.94 -12.68
CA ASN A 30 13.30 -2.76 -12.11
C ASN A 30 12.79 -3.40 -10.80
N MET A 31 12.91 -4.70 -10.70
CA MET A 31 12.56 -5.45 -9.49
C MET A 31 13.79 -6.17 -8.98
N THR A 32 14.37 -5.72 -7.88
CA THR A 32 15.46 -6.47 -7.25
C THR A 32 14.92 -7.72 -6.57
N CYS A 33 15.66 -8.81 -6.65
CA CYS A 33 15.22 -10.10 -6.16
C CYS A 33 16.38 -11.03 -5.77
N THR A 34 16.04 -12.14 -5.15
CA THR A 34 16.91 -13.31 -5.08
C THR A 34 16.56 -14.30 -6.19
N ALA A 35 17.52 -15.16 -6.56
CA ALA A 35 17.31 -16.16 -7.61
C ALA A 35 16.11 -17.07 -7.31
N GLY A 36 15.35 -17.41 -8.34
CA GLY A 36 14.20 -18.30 -8.25
C GLY A 36 13.03 -17.90 -9.14
N LYS A 37 11.91 -18.60 -8.99
CA LYS A 37 10.72 -18.36 -9.80
C LYS A 37 10.03 -17.07 -9.42
N ILE A 38 9.82 -16.19 -10.38
CA ILE A 38 9.10 -14.93 -10.23
C ILE A 38 7.94 -14.91 -11.22
N SER A 39 6.79 -14.50 -10.74
CA SER A 39 5.61 -14.30 -11.57
C SER A 39 4.90 -13.00 -11.22
N PHE A 40 4.37 -12.33 -12.23
CA PHE A 40 3.56 -11.12 -12.12
C PHE A 40 2.65 -11.00 -13.34
N LYS A 41 1.74 -10.05 -13.31
CA LYS A 41 0.82 -9.82 -14.43
C LYS A 41 0.89 -8.36 -14.85
N LEU A 42 1.09 -8.15 -16.13
CA LEU A 42 1.10 -6.84 -16.76
C LEU A 42 -0.20 -6.61 -17.53
N TYR A 43 -0.67 -5.35 -17.53
CA TYR A 43 -1.83 -4.91 -18.29
C TYR A 43 -1.42 -3.68 -19.10
N ALA A 44 -1.75 -3.66 -20.36
CA ALA A 44 -1.48 -2.53 -21.23
C ALA A 44 -2.76 -1.75 -21.57
N THR A 45 -2.61 -0.53 -22.06
CA THR A 45 -3.72 0.29 -22.58
C THR A 45 -4.26 -0.26 -23.89
N GLU A 46 -3.40 -0.91 -24.67
CA GLU A 46 -3.67 -1.64 -25.91
C GLU A 46 -2.72 -2.84 -26.01
N GLU A 47 -2.99 -3.80 -26.88
CA GLU A 47 -2.08 -4.93 -27.06
C GLU A 47 -0.70 -4.45 -27.51
N THR A 48 0.33 -4.71 -26.71
CA THR A 48 1.67 -4.13 -26.84
C THR A 48 2.72 -5.17 -26.46
N VAL A 49 3.87 -5.11 -27.12
CA VAL A 49 5.01 -5.97 -26.79
C VAL A 49 5.90 -5.24 -25.77
N PHE A 50 6.17 -5.92 -24.65
CA PHE A 50 7.21 -5.58 -23.69
C PHE A 50 8.30 -6.64 -23.73
N GLN A 51 9.50 -6.27 -23.32
CA GLN A 51 10.59 -7.23 -23.13
C GLN A 51 10.83 -7.42 -21.63
N VAL A 52 11.03 -8.65 -21.20
CA VAL A 52 11.27 -9.00 -19.80
C VAL A 52 12.55 -9.80 -19.69
N ASP A 53 13.49 -9.30 -18.89
CA ASP A 53 14.76 -9.96 -18.63
C ASP A 53 14.79 -10.49 -17.19
N PHE A 54 14.94 -11.80 -17.06
CA PHE A 54 15.12 -12.50 -15.77
C PHE A 54 16.60 -12.73 -15.42
N GLY A 55 17.51 -12.08 -16.14
CA GLY A 55 18.96 -12.17 -15.93
C GLY A 55 19.73 -13.01 -16.96
N GLU A 56 19.04 -13.62 -17.93
CA GLU A 56 19.63 -14.43 -19.02
C GLU A 56 19.34 -13.86 -20.41
N GLY A 57 18.88 -12.62 -20.47
CA GLY A 57 18.48 -11.91 -21.69
C GLY A 57 16.97 -11.70 -21.74
N ALA A 58 16.59 -10.64 -22.44
CA ALA A 58 15.22 -10.21 -22.53
C ALA A 58 14.40 -11.10 -23.48
N ILE A 59 13.20 -11.46 -23.06
CA ILE A 59 12.21 -12.19 -23.83
C ILE A 59 11.01 -11.31 -24.15
N GLU A 60 10.46 -11.40 -25.33
CA GLU A 60 9.27 -10.65 -25.71
C GLU A 60 8.01 -11.22 -25.09
N GLN A 61 7.16 -10.32 -24.58
CA GLN A 61 5.86 -10.62 -24.01
C GLN A 61 4.80 -9.73 -24.64
N THR A 62 3.85 -10.33 -25.34
CA THR A 62 2.67 -9.61 -25.82
C THR A 62 1.71 -9.40 -24.66
N VAL A 63 1.58 -8.16 -24.21
CA VAL A 63 0.73 -7.78 -23.09
C VAL A 63 -0.60 -7.24 -23.60
N LYS A 64 -1.69 -7.82 -23.08
CA LYS A 64 -3.07 -7.49 -23.46
C LYS A 64 -3.72 -6.53 -22.45
N THR A 65 -4.78 -5.89 -22.87
CA THR A 65 -5.60 -5.03 -21.99
C THR A 65 -6.28 -5.81 -20.86
N THR A 66 -6.55 -7.11 -21.07
CA THR A 66 -7.11 -8.04 -20.08
C THR A 66 -6.05 -8.62 -19.13
N GLY A 67 -4.81 -8.28 -19.37
CA GLY A 67 -3.64 -8.70 -18.60
C GLY A 67 -3.00 -9.98 -19.13
N THR A 68 -1.67 -10.02 -19.05
CA THR A 68 -0.82 -11.15 -19.44
C THR A 68 0.05 -11.57 -18.26
N ALA A 69 0.00 -12.85 -17.92
CA ALA A 69 0.88 -13.41 -16.90
C ALA A 69 2.30 -13.55 -17.47
N VAL A 70 3.27 -13.05 -16.72
CA VAL A 70 4.70 -13.13 -17.02
C VAL A 70 5.34 -14.02 -15.96
N ASN A 71 6.01 -15.07 -16.41
CA ASN A 71 6.62 -16.06 -15.53
C ASN A 71 8.04 -16.34 -15.99
N GLY A 72 8.99 -16.38 -15.05
CA GLY A 72 10.36 -16.69 -15.33
C GLY A 72 11.13 -17.15 -14.10
N SER A 73 12.36 -17.55 -14.32
CA SER A 73 13.29 -17.90 -13.25
C SER A 73 14.40 -16.87 -13.24
N ALA A 74 14.43 -16.03 -12.22
CA ALA A 74 15.51 -15.06 -12.07
C ALA A 74 16.82 -15.84 -11.74
N SER A 75 17.83 -15.63 -12.57
CA SER A 75 19.17 -16.17 -12.37
C SER A 75 20.09 -15.18 -11.66
N GLY A 76 19.72 -13.90 -11.69
CA GLY A 76 20.46 -12.79 -11.13
C GLY A 76 19.78 -12.13 -9.93
N THR A 77 20.11 -10.86 -9.74
CA THR A 77 19.64 -10.03 -8.63
C THR A 77 18.48 -9.12 -8.99
N SER A 78 18.03 -9.14 -10.26
CA SER A 78 16.93 -8.30 -10.73
C SER A 78 16.15 -8.94 -11.87
N VAL A 79 14.89 -8.52 -11.99
CA VAL A 79 14.03 -8.69 -13.16
C VAL A 79 13.75 -7.33 -13.73
N ASN A 80 13.96 -7.16 -15.03
CA ASN A 80 13.79 -5.89 -15.73
C ASN A 80 12.68 -5.99 -16.77
N VAL A 81 11.87 -4.94 -16.87
CA VAL A 81 10.86 -4.80 -17.93
C VAL A 81 11.22 -3.59 -18.78
N TYR A 82 11.24 -3.78 -20.09
CA TYR A 82 11.54 -2.76 -21.10
C TYR A 82 10.34 -2.57 -22.02
N GLY A 83 10.18 -1.38 -22.56
CA GLY A 83 9.11 -1.05 -23.49
C GLY A 83 8.58 0.37 -23.28
N ASP A 84 7.43 0.66 -23.87
CA ASP A 84 6.79 1.97 -23.74
C ASP A 84 6.03 2.09 -22.39
N ALA A 85 6.60 2.84 -21.46
CA ALA A 85 6.01 3.08 -20.17
C ALA A 85 4.61 3.73 -20.23
N ASN A 86 4.30 4.48 -21.32
CA ASN A 86 3.00 5.11 -21.50
C ASN A 86 1.89 4.10 -21.84
N LYS A 87 2.26 2.89 -22.23
CA LYS A 87 1.32 1.82 -22.52
C LYS A 87 1.07 0.89 -21.35
N LEU A 88 1.89 0.95 -20.28
CA LEU A 88 1.70 0.15 -19.09
C LEU A 88 0.62 0.75 -18.20
N LYS A 89 -0.51 0.06 -18.07
CA LYS A 89 -1.69 0.52 -17.35
C LYS A 89 -1.71 0.03 -15.90
N LYS A 90 -1.39 -1.25 -15.69
CA LYS A 90 -1.50 -1.91 -14.38
C LYS A 90 -0.46 -3.01 -14.24
N ILE A 91 0.00 -3.22 -13.02
CA ILE A 91 0.79 -4.38 -12.64
C ILE A 91 0.18 -5.06 -11.41
N GLU A 92 0.18 -6.39 -11.42
CA GLU A 92 -0.19 -7.23 -10.28
C GLU A 92 0.94 -8.19 -9.95
N ILE A 93 1.39 -8.14 -8.70
CA ILE A 93 2.41 -9.03 -8.15
C ILE A 93 1.80 -9.68 -6.91
N SER A 94 1.91 -11.00 -6.79
CA SER A 94 1.34 -11.68 -5.62
C SER A 94 2.20 -12.87 -5.21
N SER A 95 2.20 -13.09 -3.89
CA SER A 95 2.79 -14.29 -3.26
C SER A 95 4.25 -14.55 -3.64
N ASN A 96 5.05 -13.49 -3.80
CA ASN A 96 6.46 -13.60 -4.17
C ASN A 96 7.38 -13.06 -3.06
N LYS A 97 8.02 -13.98 -2.35
CA LYS A 97 8.94 -13.65 -1.24
C LYS A 97 10.38 -13.32 -1.69
N LEU A 98 10.68 -13.51 -2.98
CA LEU A 98 12.03 -13.31 -3.52
C LEU A 98 12.29 -11.84 -3.89
N LEU A 99 11.24 -11.07 -4.15
CA LEU A 99 11.32 -9.65 -4.48
C LEU A 99 11.72 -8.82 -3.27
N LYS A 100 12.50 -7.75 -3.49
CA LYS A 100 13.05 -6.87 -2.46
C LYS A 100 12.69 -5.41 -2.67
N VAL A 101 13.05 -4.85 -3.81
CA VAL A 101 12.75 -3.48 -4.21
C VAL A 101 11.96 -3.51 -5.50
N LEU A 102 10.92 -2.71 -5.58
CA LEU A 102 10.09 -2.55 -6.77
C LEU A 102 10.19 -1.09 -7.23
N ASP A 103 10.87 -0.86 -8.36
CA ASP A 103 11.04 0.48 -8.91
C ASP A 103 10.10 0.69 -10.11
N PHE A 104 9.11 1.58 -9.91
CA PHE A 104 8.16 2.06 -10.90
C PHE A 104 8.35 3.54 -11.24
N SER A 105 9.48 4.13 -10.90
CA SER A 105 9.75 5.58 -11.03
C SER A 105 9.50 6.13 -12.43
N LYS A 106 9.64 5.30 -13.46
CA LYS A 106 9.41 5.68 -14.88
C LYS A 106 8.00 5.42 -15.38
N CYS A 107 7.14 4.76 -14.60
CA CYS A 107 5.81 4.32 -15.01
C CYS A 107 4.75 5.42 -14.80
N LEU A 108 4.87 6.57 -15.48
CA LEU A 108 3.95 7.69 -15.32
C LEU A 108 2.51 7.39 -15.71
N ALA A 109 2.28 6.53 -16.70
CA ALA A 109 0.95 6.15 -17.17
C ALA A 109 0.29 5.06 -16.34
N LEU A 110 1.01 4.47 -15.36
CA LEU A 110 0.47 3.44 -14.50
C LEU A 110 -0.72 3.98 -13.68
N THR A 111 -1.87 3.33 -13.79
CA THR A 111 -3.10 3.73 -13.08
C THR A 111 -3.36 2.90 -11.84
N GLU A 112 -2.90 1.63 -11.84
CA GLU A 112 -3.09 0.72 -10.72
C GLU A 112 -1.80 -0.08 -10.43
N LEU A 113 -1.40 -0.08 -9.18
CA LEU A 113 -0.33 -0.91 -8.62
C LEU A 113 -0.92 -1.86 -7.59
N SER A 114 -0.74 -3.16 -7.79
CA SER A 114 -1.12 -4.18 -6.82
C SER A 114 0.08 -5.07 -6.50
N CYS A 115 0.45 -5.10 -5.22
CA CYS A 115 1.49 -6.00 -4.71
C CYS A 115 1.02 -6.60 -3.39
N SER A 116 0.79 -7.91 -3.33
CA SER A 116 0.26 -8.54 -2.13
C SER A 116 1.00 -9.81 -1.75
N SER A 117 1.11 -10.04 -0.44
CA SER A 117 1.79 -11.23 0.12
C SER A 117 3.23 -11.40 -0.39
N CYS A 118 3.91 -10.28 -0.60
CA CYS A 118 5.32 -10.22 -1.03
C CYS A 118 6.18 -9.75 0.15
N GLN A 119 6.23 -10.55 1.21
CA GLN A 119 6.92 -10.22 2.48
C GLN A 119 8.43 -9.93 2.33
N GLY A 120 9.03 -10.25 1.19
CA GLY A 120 10.41 -9.87 0.88
C GLY A 120 10.55 -8.39 0.48
N VAL A 121 9.47 -7.74 0.05
CA VAL A 121 9.49 -6.35 -0.43
C VAL A 121 9.60 -5.39 0.74
N THR A 122 10.69 -4.62 0.74
CA THR A 122 11.00 -3.61 1.76
C THR A 122 10.93 -2.18 1.22
N GLU A 123 10.86 -2.02 -0.10
CA GLU A 123 10.83 -0.72 -0.75
C GLU A 123 10.00 -0.75 -2.05
N ILE A 124 9.20 0.29 -2.26
CA ILE A 124 8.49 0.57 -3.50
C ILE A 124 8.80 2.02 -3.90
N ILE A 125 9.38 2.21 -5.08
CA ILE A 125 9.70 3.51 -5.63
C ILE A 125 8.62 3.89 -6.64
N LEU A 126 7.84 4.92 -6.32
CA LEU A 126 6.78 5.46 -7.17
C LEU A 126 7.31 6.59 -8.07
N PRO A 127 6.59 6.96 -9.14
CA PRO A 127 6.95 8.11 -9.94
C PRO A 127 6.97 9.41 -9.13
N SER A 128 8.06 10.16 -9.23
CA SER A 128 8.25 11.44 -8.52
C SER A 128 7.56 12.65 -9.19
N SER A 129 6.95 12.46 -10.36
CA SER A 129 6.20 13.50 -11.06
C SER A 129 4.73 13.50 -10.63
N THR A 130 4.16 14.69 -10.44
CA THR A 130 2.71 14.89 -10.19
C THR A 130 1.84 14.55 -11.40
N GLU A 131 2.44 14.35 -12.57
CA GLU A 131 1.74 13.94 -13.79
C GLU A 131 1.40 12.45 -13.84
N ASN A 132 1.92 11.66 -12.90
CA ASN A 132 1.61 10.23 -12.83
C ASN A 132 0.10 9.99 -12.74
N GLN A 133 -0.34 8.83 -13.23
CA GLN A 133 -1.75 8.50 -13.38
C GLN A 133 -2.25 7.54 -12.30
N LEU A 134 -1.50 7.30 -11.24
CA LEU A 134 -1.87 6.37 -10.18
C LEU A 134 -3.17 6.81 -9.48
N THR A 135 -4.19 5.98 -9.58
CA THR A 135 -5.49 6.15 -8.92
C THR A 135 -5.73 5.13 -7.82
N LYS A 136 -5.04 3.99 -7.89
CA LYS A 136 -5.18 2.91 -6.93
C LYS A 136 -3.85 2.22 -6.65
N ILE A 137 -3.52 2.14 -5.36
CA ILE A 137 -2.38 1.37 -4.85
C ILE A 137 -2.91 0.40 -3.81
N ASN A 138 -2.61 -0.89 -4.00
CA ASN A 138 -2.97 -1.96 -3.07
C ASN A 138 -1.73 -2.82 -2.78
N CYS A 139 -1.05 -2.51 -1.68
CA CYS A 139 0.21 -3.12 -1.27
C CYS A 139 0.06 -3.71 0.13
N ARG A 140 -0.38 -4.97 0.22
CA ARG A 140 -0.70 -5.63 1.48
C ARG A 140 0.24 -6.78 1.80
N TYR A 141 0.50 -6.99 3.09
CA TYR A 141 1.39 -8.04 3.62
C TYR A 141 2.79 -7.96 3.01
N LEU A 142 3.36 -6.78 3.06
CA LEU A 142 4.74 -6.44 2.71
C LEU A 142 5.56 -6.20 4.00
N ASN A 143 6.80 -5.75 3.85
CA ASN A 143 7.64 -5.31 4.96
C ASN A 143 8.27 -3.94 4.67
N LEU A 144 7.43 -2.98 4.27
CA LEU A 144 7.89 -1.63 3.94
C LEU A 144 8.37 -0.89 5.20
N ALA A 145 9.57 -0.32 5.13
CA ALA A 145 10.07 0.61 6.13
C ALA A 145 9.57 2.04 5.88
N SER A 146 9.37 2.40 4.61
CA SER A 146 8.85 3.71 4.22
C SER A 146 7.95 3.61 3.01
N PHE A 147 7.03 4.57 2.89
CA PHE A 147 6.18 4.69 1.71
C PHE A 147 5.88 6.17 1.42
N ASP A 148 6.25 6.62 0.22
CA ASP A 148 6.01 7.98 -0.23
C ASP A 148 5.05 8.01 -1.42
N ALA A 149 3.82 8.49 -1.19
CA ALA A 149 2.81 8.74 -2.21
C ALA A 149 2.60 10.23 -2.47
N SER A 150 3.47 11.13 -1.99
CA SER A 150 3.27 12.58 -2.05
C SER A 150 2.93 13.08 -3.46
N LYS A 151 3.56 12.54 -4.48
CA LYS A 151 3.37 12.93 -5.87
C LYS A 151 2.21 12.21 -6.58
N CYS A 152 1.52 11.28 -5.92
CA CYS A 152 0.38 10.57 -6.49
C CYS A 152 -0.91 11.40 -6.35
N THR A 153 -0.95 12.55 -7.02
CA THR A 153 -2.01 13.57 -6.87
C THR A 153 -3.39 13.13 -7.39
N LYS A 154 -3.48 11.98 -8.07
CA LYS A 154 -4.74 11.38 -8.57
C LYS A 154 -5.19 10.18 -7.76
N LEU A 155 -4.51 9.87 -6.65
CA LEU A 155 -4.75 8.66 -5.88
C LEU A 155 -6.08 8.73 -5.12
N LYS A 156 -6.96 7.80 -5.43
CA LYS A 156 -8.29 7.66 -4.81
C LYS A 156 -8.32 6.60 -3.73
N THR A 157 -7.55 5.53 -3.92
CA THR A 157 -7.49 4.41 -3.00
C THR A 157 -6.05 4.06 -2.68
N LEU A 158 -5.70 4.08 -1.41
CA LEU A 158 -4.42 3.60 -0.89
C LEU A 158 -4.68 2.52 0.14
N ALA A 159 -4.17 1.31 -0.12
CA ALA A 159 -4.21 0.23 0.84
C ALA A 159 -2.79 -0.30 1.08
N LEU A 160 -2.31 -0.14 2.29
CA LEU A 160 -1.05 -0.68 2.78
C LEU A 160 -1.32 -1.62 3.95
N SER A 161 -0.58 -2.71 4.03
CA SER A 161 -0.39 -3.43 5.28
C SER A 161 0.98 -4.09 5.30
N ASN A 162 1.61 -4.06 6.46
CA ASN A 162 2.84 -4.80 6.69
C ASN A 162 2.55 -6.17 7.30
N ALA A 163 3.49 -7.10 7.17
CA ALA A 163 3.41 -8.40 7.79
C ALA A 163 4.10 -8.38 9.17
N ASP A 164 5.34 -7.92 9.21
CA ASP A 164 6.18 -7.97 10.41
C ASP A 164 6.98 -6.66 10.66
N ALA A 165 7.03 -5.74 9.67
CA ALA A 165 7.80 -4.51 9.78
C ALA A 165 6.94 -3.32 10.25
N THR A 166 7.56 -2.36 10.90
CA THR A 166 6.97 -1.05 11.21
C THR A 166 7.23 -0.09 10.06
N LEU A 167 6.20 0.61 9.61
CA LEU A 167 6.31 1.68 8.64
C LEU A 167 6.77 2.96 9.36
N GLU A 168 8.07 3.25 9.28
CA GLU A 168 8.68 4.38 9.99
C GLU A 168 8.29 5.72 9.37
N THR A 169 8.12 5.74 8.04
CA THR A 169 7.75 6.94 7.30
C THR A 169 6.61 6.65 6.34
N LEU A 170 5.52 7.38 6.49
CA LEU A 170 4.37 7.40 5.58
C LEU A 170 4.13 8.82 5.12
N ILE A 171 4.21 9.05 3.80
CA ILE A 171 3.86 10.33 3.19
C ILE A 171 2.65 10.10 2.28
N LEU A 172 1.53 10.67 2.67
CA LEU A 172 0.27 10.60 1.92
C LEU A 172 0.27 11.61 0.76
N PRO A 173 -0.65 11.48 -0.22
CA PRO A 173 -0.73 12.38 -1.37
C PRO A 173 -0.82 13.86 -0.98
N GLU A 174 -0.10 14.72 -1.71
CA GLU A 174 -0.19 16.19 -1.52
C GLU A 174 -1.58 16.73 -1.89
N ASN A 175 -2.27 16.12 -2.87
CA ASN A 175 -3.64 16.47 -3.20
C ASN A 175 -4.60 15.77 -2.24
N THR A 176 -5.17 16.54 -1.32
CA THR A 176 -6.03 16.04 -0.25
C THR A 176 -7.49 15.83 -0.65
N ASP A 177 -7.89 16.32 -1.84
CA ASP A 177 -9.30 16.36 -2.24
C ASP A 177 -9.76 15.11 -3.01
N ILE A 178 -8.89 14.16 -3.25
CA ILE A 178 -9.18 13.00 -4.12
C ILE A 178 -9.20 11.68 -3.37
N LEU A 179 -8.41 11.55 -2.30
CA LEU A 179 -8.32 10.30 -1.54
C LEU A 179 -9.65 10.00 -0.85
N ASN A 180 -10.26 8.86 -1.20
CA ASN A 180 -11.55 8.42 -0.67
C ASN A 180 -11.41 7.24 0.30
N ASP A 181 -10.49 6.32 -0.01
CA ASP A 181 -10.30 5.09 0.75
C ASP A 181 -8.85 4.98 1.21
N LEU A 182 -8.64 4.86 2.51
CA LEU A 182 -7.33 4.68 3.12
C LEU A 182 -7.34 3.46 4.04
N THR A 183 -6.50 2.48 3.73
CA THR A 183 -6.25 1.31 4.57
C THR A 183 -4.79 1.31 5.00
N LEU A 184 -4.54 1.28 6.29
CA LEU A 184 -3.21 1.29 6.93
C LEU A 184 -3.17 0.23 8.04
N GLN A 185 -3.41 -1.02 7.67
CA GLN A 185 -3.48 -2.13 8.64
C GLN A 185 -2.09 -2.60 9.05
N GLN A 186 -1.89 -2.85 10.34
CA GLN A 186 -0.65 -3.47 10.87
C GLN A 186 0.63 -2.76 10.40
N CYS A 187 0.57 -1.42 10.26
CA CYS A 187 1.70 -0.62 9.79
C CYS A 187 2.62 -0.14 10.92
N GLY A 188 2.29 -0.43 12.19
CA GLY A 188 3.08 0.00 13.34
C GLY A 188 2.92 1.49 13.70
N LEU A 189 1.88 2.15 13.19
CA LEU A 189 1.66 3.58 13.38
C LEU A 189 1.32 3.91 14.84
N THR A 190 1.92 4.98 15.38
CA THR A 190 1.64 5.49 16.72
C THR A 190 0.76 6.74 16.70
N THR A 191 0.75 7.47 15.60
CA THR A 191 -0.07 8.65 15.34
C THR A 191 -0.56 8.64 13.92
N LEU A 192 -1.71 9.27 13.66
CA LEU A 192 -2.25 9.42 12.31
C LEU A 192 -2.99 10.75 12.20
N ASP A 193 -2.51 11.62 11.32
CA ASP A 193 -3.16 12.87 10.98
C ASP A 193 -3.73 12.81 9.54
N ILE A 194 -5.05 12.74 9.45
CA ILE A 194 -5.80 12.79 8.20
C ILE A 194 -6.70 14.03 8.12
N SER A 195 -6.47 15.02 8.97
CA SER A 195 -7.32 16.21 9.10
C SER A 195 -7.51 16.98 7.79
N LYS A 196 -6.58 16.87 6.86
CA LYS A 196 -6.62 17.54 5.56
C LYS A 196 -7.45 16.82 4.49
N TYR A 197 -7.78 15.51 4.69
CA TYR A 197 -8.40 14.68 3.65
C TYR A 197 -9.92 14.72 3.74
N THR A 198 -10.53 15.85 3.40
CA THR A 198 -11.97 16.14 3.58
C THR A 198 -12.88 15.26 2.72
N ASN A 199 -12.35 14.59 1.70
CA ASN A 199 -13.09 13.67 0.84
C ASN A 199 -12.93 12.20 1.23
N LEU A 200 -12.18 11.93 2.30
CA LEU A 200 -12.04 10.56 2.80
C LEU A 200 -13.39 10.05 3.34
N THR A 201 -13.80 8.88 2.88
CA THR A 201 -15.05 8.22 3.29
C THR A 201 -14.81 6.95 4.08
N ASN A 202 -13.64 6.32 3.88
CA ASN A 202 -13.28 5.08 4.58
C ASN A 202 -11.85 5.15 5.07
N LEU A 203 -11.65 4.91 6.35
CA LEU A 203 -10.38 4.71 7.01
C LEU A 203 -10.37 3.36 7.73
N ASP A 204 -9.45 2.49 7.38
CA ASP A 204 -9.12 1.30 8.13
C ASP A 204 -7.68 1.42 8.64
N CYS A 205 -7.52 1.65 9.92
CA CYS A 205 -6.22 1.74 10.60
C CYS A 205 -6.08 0.71 11.71
N THR A 206 -6.71 -0.44 11.53
CA THR A 206 -6.70 -1.55 12.50
C THR A 206 -5.30 -2.11 12.72
N TYR A 207 -5.09 -2.71 13.90
CA TYR A 207 -3.84 -3.38 14.29
C TYR A 207 -2.60 -2.47 14.26
N ASN A 208 -2.73 -1.25 14.75
CA ASN A 208 -1.61 -0.32 14.91
C ASN A 208 -1.32 -0.05 16.41
N PHE A 209 -0.55 0.98 16.68
CA PHE A 209 -0.22 1.46 18.04
C PHE A 209 -0.78 2.87 18.28
N LEU A 210 -1.86 3.23 17.57
CA LEU A 210 -2.43 4.57 17.61
C LEU A 210 -2.99 4.88 19.01
N THR A 211 -2.65 6.06 19.51
CA THR A 211 -3.24 6.63 20.74
C THR A 211 -4.20 7.77 20.42
N SER A 212 -4.16 8.31 19.22
CA SER A 212 -5.08 9.34 18.70
C SER A 212 -5.11 9.34 17.19
N ILE A 213 -6.18 9.87 16.61
CA ILE A 213 -6.33 10.11 15.17
C ILE A 213 -6.89 11.52 15.01
N GLN A 214 -6.24 12.34 14.17
CA GLN A 214 -6.77 13.62 13.77
C GLN A 214 -7.60 13.45 12.49
N THR A 215 -8.91 13.65 12.59
CA THR A 215 -9.85 13.49 11.47
C THR A 215 -10.24 14.81 10.84
N PRO A 216 -10.67 14.82 9.56
CA PRO A 216 -11.10 16.03 8.92
C PRO A 216 -12.43 16.54 9.51
N SER A 217 -12.56 17.85 9.61
CA SER A 217 -13.86 18.49 9.79
C SER A 217 -14.54 18.57 8.43
N SER A 218 -15.52 17.73 8.18
CA SER A 218 -16.17 17.61 6.87
C SER A 218 -17.64 17.27 7.03
N ASP A 219 -18.47 17.72 6.09
CA ASP A 219 -19.88 17.34 6.00
C ASP A 219 -20.09 15.92 5.44
N LYS A 220 -19.02 15.27 5.00
CA LYS A 220 -19.07 13.90 4.46
C LYS A 220 -18.99 12.86 5.56
N ASN A 221 -19.72 11.78 5.36
CA ASN A 221 -19.65 10.64 6.26
C ASN A 221 -18.30 9.94 6.12
N LEU A 222 -17.58 9.83 7.22
CA LEU A 222 -16.33 9.10 7.34
C LEU A 222 -16.56 7.86 8.21
N SER A 223 -16.31 6.69 7.64
CA SER A 223 -16.25 5.42 8.38
C SER A 223 -14.82 5.19 8.83
N VAL A 224 -14.61 5.02 10.14
CA VAL A 224 -13.28 4.80 10.74
C VAL A 224 -13.29 3.48 11.47
N ASP A 225 -12.45 2.54 11.06
CA ASP A 225 -12.12 1.36 11.84
C ASP A 225 -10.73 1.52 12.45
N CYS A 226 -10.70 1.75 13.76
CA CYS A 226 -9.49 1.87 14.55
C CYS A 226 -9.36 0.74 15.58
N SER A 227 -9.98 -0.40 15.36
CA SER A 227 -9.90 -1.57 16.24
C SER A 227 -8.45 -2.03 16.44
N TYR A 228 -8.18 -2.65 17.58
CA TYR A 228 -6.86 -3.19 17.93
C TYR A 228 -5.73 -2.15 17.94
N ASN A 229 -6.00 -0.99 18.54
CA ASN A 229 -5.05 0.09 18.80
C ASN A 229 -4.85 0.32 20.31
N TYR A 230 -4.38 1.48 20.71
CA TYR A 230 -4.19 1.90 22.11
C TYR A 230 -4.94 3.20 22.41
N MET A 231 -6.08 3.38 21.76
CA MET A 231 -6.88 4.59 21.94
C MET A 231 -7.69 4.51 23.24
N ILE A 232 -7.74 5.62 23.92
CA ILE A 232 -8.55 5.82 25.10
C ILE A 232 -9.50 6.99 24.87
N MET A 233 -10.64 7.03 25.56
CA MET A 233 -11.43 8.25 25.61
C MET A 233 -10.62 9.34 26.33
N PRO A 234 -10.60 10.58 25.91
CA PRO A 234 -11.37 11.23 24.85
C PRO A 234 -10.68 11.23 23.47
N ASN A 235 -9.65 10.44 23.23
CA ASN A 235 -8.80 10.51 22.04
C ASN A 235 -9.39 9.82 20.80
N PHE A 236 -10.62 9.32 20.90
CA PHE A 236 -11.30 8.77 19.72
C PHE A 236 -11.71 9.90 18.75
N PRO A 237 -11.71 9.59 17.45
CA PRO A 237 -12.20 10.52 16.44
C PRO A 237 -13.61 11.03 16.75
N GLU A 238 -13.81 12.32 16.66
CA GLU A 238 -15.09 12.97 16.96
C GLU A 238 -15.65 13.68 15.75
N GLY A 239 -16.98 13.67 15.59
CA GLY A 239 -17.69 14.40 14.60
C GLY A 239 -19.10 13.82 14.37
N GLU A 240 -20.04 14.68 14.00
CA GLU A 240 -21.43 14.24 13.72
C GLU A 240 -21.50 13.28 12.53
N ASN A 241 -20.57 13.36 11.62
CA ASN A 241 -20.49 12.57 10.39
C ASN A 241 -19.46 11.43 10.47
N ILE A 242 -18.98 11.08 11.67
CA ILE A 242 -18.05 9.97 11.86
C ILE A 242 -18.80 8.74 12.37
N THR A 243 -18.70 7.64 11.61
CA THR A 243 -19.08 6.30 12.08
C THR A 243 -17.82 5.58 12.54
N LEU A 244 -17.73 5.31 13.84
CA LEU A 244 -16.52 4.74 14.45
C LEU A 244 -16.73 3.26 14.77
N TYR A 245 -15.78 2.43 14.36
CA TYR A 245 -15.62 1.05 14.77
C TYR A 245 -14.33 0.94 15.60
N TYR A 246 -14.47 0.37 16.79
CA TYR A 246 -13.32 0.15 17.69
C TYR A 246 -13.61 -1.10 18.51
N MET A 247 -12.85 -2.13 18.29
CA MET A 247 -12.88 -3.38 19.08
C MET A 247 -11.52 -3.57 19.71
N ASP A 248 -11.48 -4.21 20.86
CA ASP A 248 -10.27 -4.70 21.50
C ASP A 248 -9.12 -3.68 21.50
N GLN A 249 -9.35 -2.49 22.08
CA GLN A 249 -8.27 -1.54 22.31
C GLN A 249 -7.27 -2.19 23.27
N ARG A 250 -6.01 -2.23 22.86
CA ARG A 250 -4.95 -2.86 23.64
C ARG A 250 -4.65 -1.97 24.85
N GLU A 251 -4.80 -2.50 26.04
CA GLU A 251 -4.45 -1.76 27.25
C GLU A 251 -2.94 -1.57 27.33
N LYS A 252 -2.49 -0.31 27.39
CA LYS A 252 -1.20 -0.01 27.99
C LYS A 252 -1.37 -0.10 29.51
N VAL A 253 -1.12 -1.26 30.06
CA VAL A 253 -1.27 -1.60 31.48
C VAL A 253 -0.55 -0.65 32.46
N SER A 254 0.14 0.37 32.01
CA SER A 254 1.01 1.19 32.84
C SER A 254 0.58 2.64 33.09
N GLN A 255 -0.58 3.09 32.59
CA GLN A 255 -0.89 4.53 32.66
C GLN A 255 -1.96 4.95 33.71
N TYR A 256 -2.66 4.02 34.33
CA TYR A 256 -3.62 4.37 35.35
C TYR A 256 -3.35 3.60 36.65
N THR A 257 -2.28 3.95 37.33
CA THR A 257 -2.23 3.73 38.76
C THR A 257 -3.26 4.69 39.36
N LEU A 258 -4.48 4.20 39.63
CA LEU A 258 -5.32 4.82 40.60
C LEU A 258 -4.43 4.95 41.84
N ASN A 259 -4.27 6.14 42.40
CA ASN A 259 -3.54 6.33 43.65
C ASN A 259 -4.11 5.35 44.65
N GLU A 260 -3.25 4.55 45.30
CA GLU A 260 -3.63 3.46 46.18
C GLU A 260 -4.38 3.92 47.46
N SER A 261 -4.81 5.19 47.55
CA SER A 261 -5.40 5.80 48.72
C SER A 261 -6.68 6.59 48.48
N TYR A 262 -7.64 6.00 47.74
CA TYR A 262 -9.00 6.56 47.76
C TYR A 262 -9.77 6.06 48.95
N THR A 263 -10.43 6.98 49.66
CA THR A 263 -11.35 6.65 50.74
C THR A 263 -12.76 6.46 50.16
N THR A 264 -13.66 5.82 50.90
CA THR A 264 -15.06 5.59 50.46
C THR A 264 -15.85 6.88 50.20
N ASN A 265 -15.29 8.06 50.54
CA ASN A 265 -15.91 9.36 50.33
C ASN A 265 -15.26 10.17 49.19
N ASP A 266 -14.25 9.62 48.53
CA ASP A 266 -13.60 10.32 47.42
C ASP A 266 -14.44 10.18 46.17
N ILE A 267 -14.78 11.31 45.54
CA ILE A 267 -15.42 11.33 44.24
C ILE A 267 -14.33 11.24 43.17
N ILE A 268 -14.26 10.11 42.51
CA ILE A 268 -13.37 9.94 41.34
C ILE A 268 -14.11 10.50 40.15
N ASP A 269 -13.67 11.65 39.64
CA ASP A 269 -14.19 12.20 38.38
C ASP A 269 -13.67 11.40 37.17
N LEU A 270 -14.51 10.56 36.67
CA LEU A 270 -14.25 9.75 35.46
C LEU A 270 -14.84 10.42 34.19
N SER A 271 -15.25 11.69 34.24
CA SER A 271 -15.85 12.40 33.13
C SER A 271 -14.92 12.47 31.89
N GLU A 272 -13.62 12.48 32.10
CA GLU A 272 -12.63 12.38 31.03
C GLU A 272 -12.68 11.03 30.28
N PHE A 273 -13.22 9.99 30.92
CA PHE A 273 -13.28 8.63 30.39
C PHE A 273 -14.66 8.25 29.88
N TYR A 274 -15.73 8.96 30.29
CA TYR A 274 -17.11 8.64 29.98
C TYR A 274 -17.82 9.77 29.24
N VAL A 275 -17.41 10.03 28.01
CA VAL A 275 -18.21 10.86 27.12
C VAL A 275 -19.06 9.94 26.24
N SER A 276 -20.34 9.84 26.53
CA SER A 276 -21.32 9.23 25.63
C SER A 276 -21.40 10.06 24.37
N LYS A 277 -20.86 9.57 23.27
CA LYS A 277 -20.91 10.26 21.97
C LYS A 277 -21.93 9.62 21.08
N LYS A 278 -22.78 10.44 20.49
CA LYS A 278 -23.78 10.03 19.51
C LYS A 278 -23.04 9.52 18.26
N GLY A 279 -23.28 8.27 17.86
CA GLY A 279 -22.69 7.67 16.66
C GLY A 279 -21.62 6.61 16.91
N ILE A 280 -21.17 6.43 18.14
CA ILE A 280 -20.23 5.36 18.49
C ILE A 280 -20.98 4.02 18.56
N ARG A 281 -20.60 3.06 17.73
CA ARG A 281 -21.12 1.69 17.77
C ARG A 281 -20.03 0.73 18.20
N GLY A 282 -20.19 0.09 19.34
CA GLY A 282 -19.27 -0.93 19.88
C GLY A 282 -19.53 -1.18 21.37
N SER A 283 -19.09 -2.31 21.89
CA SER A 283 -19.12 -2.60 23.31
C SER A 283 -17.78 -2.16 23.93
N TYR A 284 -17.83 -1.32 24.92
CA TYR A 284 -16.62 -0.83 25.62
C TYR A 284 -15.96 -1.86 26.54
N PHE A 285 -16.70 -2.93 26.91
CA PHE A 285 -16.24 -3.92 27.86
C PHE A 285 -16.57 -5.33 27.38
N THR A 286 -15.55 -6.10 27.08
CA THR A 286 -15.69 -7.53 26.78
C THR A 286 -15.79 -8.38 28.05
N ASP A 287 -15.47 -7.84 29.23
CA ASP A 287 -15.32 -8.62 30.46
C ASP A 287 -16.46 -8.45 31.49
N GLY A 288 -17.55 -7.77 31.11
CA GLY A 288 -18.76 -7.71 31.94
C GLY A 288 -18.61 -6.98 33.29
N VAL A 289 -17.52 -6.26 33.53
CA VAL A 289 -17.34 -5.44 34.71
C VAL A 289 -17.92 -4.06 34.45
N TYR A 290 -19.18 -3.89 34.78
CA TYR A 290 -19.77 -2.55 34.87
C TYR A 290 -19.40 -1.97 36.23
N PRO A 291 -18.88 -0.73 36.34
CA PRO A 291 -18.82 -0.07 37.60
C PRO A 291 -20.25 0.09 38.11
N THR A 292 -20.57 -0.59 39.20
CA THR A 292 -21.78 -0.32 39.98
C THR A 292 -21.54 0.95 40.76
N PHE A 293 -22.26 2.01 40.42
CA PHE A 293 -22.32 3.25 41.21
C PHE A 293 -23.17 3.05 42.43
#